data_82b8aa132a4b2fbfafc1d7cac567cea6
#
_entry.id   82b8aa132a4b2fbfafc1d7cac567cea6
#
_cell.length_a   1.000
_cell.length_b   1.000
_cell.length_c   1.000
_cell.angle_alpha   90.00
_cell.angle_beta   90.00
_cell.angle_gamma   90.00
#
_symmetry.space_group_name_H-M   'P 1'
#
loop_
_entity.id
_entity.type
_entity.pdbx_description
1 polymer ?
#
loop_
_entity_poly.entity_id
_entity_poly.type
_entity_poly.pdbx_seq_one_letter_code
_entity_poly.pdbx_strand_id
1 'polypeptide(L)'
;MANMTLVKTPMPEQDPKVRARNFKEVTLGYTDEMAMEEAKRCLHCKNPKCVEGCPVNVRIPEFIAKVGEGDFKAAYEIITSTNALPALSGRVCPQETQCESKCVRGIKGEPVAIGRLERFVADWYRENINAMPEKVPSNGIQVAVVGSGPAGLTCASDLAKKGYEVSVFEALHTAGGVLVYGIPEFRLPKAIVANEVSKLEAQGVKVMTNMVIGRVLTIDELFEMGFKAVFVGSGAGLPMFMNIPARA
;
A
#
# COMPACT_ATOMS: atom_id res chain seq x y z
N MET A 1 -22.33 1.05 -21.06
CA MET A 1 -21.50 1.65 -22.14
C MET A 1 -20.28 2.30 -21.51
N ALA A 2 -19.12 2.28 -22.18
CA ALA A 2 -17.91 2.93 -21.65
C ALA A 2 -18.10 4.46 -21.61
N ASN A 3 -17.69 5.08 -20.50
CA ASN A 3 -17.66 6.53 -20.39
C ASN A 3 -16.45 7.09 -21.18
N MET A 4 -16.71 7.86 -22.23
CA MET A 4 -15.68 8.41 -23.11
C MET A 4 -15.19 9.80 -22.69
N THR A 5 -15.56 10.29 -21.51
CA THR A 5 -15.08 11.57 -20.96
C THR A 5 -13.55 11.61 -20.92
N LEU A 6 -12.96 12.68 -21.43
CA LEU A 6 -11.49 12.81 -21.55
C LEU A 6 -10.80 13.14 -20.23
N VAL A 7 -11.55 13.63 -19.24
CA VAL A 7 -11.05 14.08 -17.94
C VAL A 7 -11.38 13.03 -16.87
N LYS A 8 -10.49 12.84 -15.90
CA LYS A 8 -10.73 11.99 -14.72
C LYS A 8 -11.86 12.57 -13.86
N THR A 9 -12.58 11.71 -13.17
CA THR A 9 -13.45 12.15 -12.08
C THR A 9 -12.62 12.93 -11.04
N PRO A 10 -13.00 14.18 -10.71
CA PRO A 10 -12.25 14.98 -9.76
C PRO A 10 -12.19 14.31 -8.39
N MET A 11 -11.03 14.36 -7.73
CA MET A 11 -10.90 13.91 -6.34
C MET A 11 -11.39 15.03 -5.41
N PRO A 12 -12.36 14.76 -4.54
CA PRO A 12 -12.74 15.71 -3.51
C PRO A 12 -11.58 16.00 -2.56
N GLU A 13 -11.42 17.28 -2.20
CA GLU A 13 -10.36 17.73 -1.31
C GLU A 13 -10.92 18.68 -0.25
N GLN A 14 -10.22 18.79 0.88
CA GLN A 14 -10.50 19.83 1.86
C GLN A 14 -10.31 21.23 1.25
N ASP A 15 -11.20 22.16 1.59
CA ASP A 15 -11.03 23.57 1.22
C ASP A 15 -9.63 24.08 1.64
N PRO A 16 -8.91 24.81 0.77
CA PRO A 16 -7.56 25.31 1.07
C PRO A 16 -7.42 26.09 2.36
N LYS A 17 -8.43 26.88 2.75
CA LYS A 17 -8.42 27.67 3.99
C LYS A 17 -8.65 26.79 5.21
N VAL A 18 -9.37 25.69 5.04
CA VAL A 18 -9.62 24.70 6.11
C VAL A 18 -8.37 23.82 6.31
N ARG A 19 -7.81 23.25 5.22
CA ARG A 19 -6.63 22.36 5.31
C ARG A 19 -5.37 23.07 5.79
N ALA A 20 -5.25 24.38 5.58
CA ALA A 20 -4.15 25.19 6.11
C ALA A 20 -4.12 25.27 7.65
N ARG A 21 -5.17 24.82 8.34
CA ARG A 21 -5.32 24.92 9.80
C ARG A 21 -5.40 23.56 10.49
N ASN A 22 -5.15 22.48 9.78
CA ASN A 22 -5.18 21.12 10.34
C ASN A 22 -4.19 20.20 9.62
N PHE A 23 -3.98 18.99 10.16
CA PHE A 23 -3.15 17.95 9.57
C PHE A 23 -3.94 16.73 9.08
N LYS A 24 -5.28 16.85 8.97
CA LYS A 24 -6.13 15.78 8.47
C LYS A 24 -5.83 15.50 6.99
N GLU A 25 -6.14 14.30 6.51
CA GLU A 25 -5.94 13.92 5.13
C GLU A 25 -6.59 14.92 4.18
N VAL A 26 -5.83 15.43 3.20
CA VAL A 26 -6.27 16.50 2.29
C VAL A 26 -7.30 16.00 1.31
N THR A 27 -7.05 14.85 0.68
CA THR A 27 -7.98 14.22 -0.27
C THR A 27 -9.02 13.40 0.48
N LEU A 28 -10.30 13.57 0.13
CA LEU A 28 -11.43 12.97 0.85
C LEU A 28 -11.84 11.59 0.30
N GLY A 29 -11.26 11.16 -0.82
CA GLY A 29 -11.64 9.91 -1.47
C GLY A 29 -12.83 10.05 -2.42
N TYR A 30 -13.14 9.00 -3.17
CA TYR A 30 -14.34 8.91 -3.98
C TYR A 30 -15.53 8.40 -3.18
N THR A 31 -16.75 8.81 -3.57
CA THR A 31 -17.98 8.09 -3.22
C THR A 31 -18.13 6.87 -4.11
N ASP A 32 -19.09 5.98 -3.78
CA ASP A 32 -19.42 4.80 -4.57
C ASP A 32 -19.77 5.19 -6.02
N GLU A 33 -20.60 6.22 -6.20
CA GLU A 33 -21.02 6.71 -7.51
C GLU A 33 -19.84 7.27 -8.30
N MET A 34 -18.98 8.06 -7.66
CA MET A 34 -17.78 8.62 -8.30
C MET A 34 -16.80 7.53 -8.73
N ALA A 35 -16.61 6.50 -7.91
CA ALA A 35 -15.75 5.38 -8.23
C ALA A 35 -16.32 4.56 -9.41
N MET A 36 -17.61 4.25 -9.38
CA MET A 36 -18.27 3.53 -10.46
C MET A 36 -18.24 4.33 -11.77
N GLU A 37 -18.42 5.65 -11.72
CA GLU A 37 -18.37 6.50 -12.91
C GLU A 37 -16.93 6.58 -13.48
N GLU A 38 -15.92 6.70 -12.65
CA GLU A 38 -14.52 6.66 -13.08
C GLU A 38 -14.15 5.28 -13.65
N ALA A 39 -14.64 4.20 -13.05
CA ALA A 39 -14.40 2.84 -13.51
C ALA A 39 -14.91 2.60 -14.93
N LYS A 40 -16.04 3.22 -15.32
CA LYS A 40 -16.61 3.14 -16.68
C LYS A 40 -15.69 3.77 -17.74
N ARG A 41 -14.70 4.57 -17.37
CA ARG A 41 -13.70 5.10 -18.31
C ARG A 41 -12.69 4.06 -18.77
N CYS A 42 -12.58 2.92 -18.07
CA CYS A 42 -11.68 1.85 -18.45
C CYS A 42 -12.16 1.18 -19.74
N LEU A 43 -11.23 0.96 -20.69
CA LEU A 43 -11.53 0.32 -21.97
C LEU A 43 -11.34 -1.21 -21.91
N HIS A 44 -11.00 -1.79 -20.78
CA HIS A 44 -10.75 -3.23 -20.61
C HIS A 44 -9.86 -3.81 -21.72
N CYS A 45 -8.69 -3.17 -21.94
CA CYS A 45 -7.77 -3.50 -23.03
C CYS A 45 -7.37 -4.98 -23.00
N LYS A 46 -7.33 -5.64 -24.17
CA LYS A 46 -6.86 -7.03 -24.30
C LYS A 46 -5.40 -7.20 -23.83
N ASN A 47 -4.57 -6.20 -24.12
CA ASN A 47 -3.16 -6.12 -23.67
C ASN A 47 -3.01 -4.89 -22.75
N PRO A 48 -3.31 -5.02 -21.45
CA PRO A 48 -3.40 -3.88 -20.54
C PRO A 48 -2.02 -3.39 -20.12
N LYS A 49 -1.48 -2.41 -20.81
CA LYS A 49 -0.17 -1.81 -20.52
C LYS A 49 -0.07 -1.20 -19.11
N CYS A 50 -1.20 -0.85 -18.51
CA CYS A 50 -1.24 -0.40 -17.12
C CYS A 50 -0.80 -1.49 -16.13
N VAL A 51 -1.06 -2.78 -16.42
CA VAL A 51 -0.57 -3.91 -15.60
C VAL A 51 0.95 -3.99 -15.67
N GLU A 52 1.53 -3.89 -16.87
CA GLU A 52 2.99 -3.85 -17.05
C GLU A 52 3.64 -2.64 -16.35
N GLY A 53 2.91 -1.55 -16.19
CA GLY A 53 3.34 -0.36 -15.47
C GLY A 53 3.22 -0.47 -13.94
N CYS A 54 2.59 -1.52 -13.43
CA CYS A 54 2.46 -1.76 -11.99
C CYS A 54 3.59 -2.68 -11.50
N PRO A 55 4.44 -2.25 -10.55
CA PRO A 55 5.56 -3.07 -10.07
C PRO A 55 5.16 -4.43 -9.48
N VAL A 56 3.93 -4.55 -8.99
CA VAL A 56 3.38 -5.78 -8.40
C VAL A 56 2.32 -6.45 -9.29
N ASN A 57 2.18 -6.01 -10.55
CA ASN A 57 1.30 -6.59 -11.54
C ASN A 57 -0.16 -6.77 -11.09
N VAL A 58 -0.73 -5.78 -10.42
CA VAL A 58 -2.17 -5.78 -10.09
C VAL A 58 -2.99 -5.95 -11.37
N ARG A 59 -3.98 -6.83 -11.34
CA ARG A 59 -4.90 -7.10 -12.46
C ARG A 59 -5.88 -5.93 -12.64
N ILE A 60 -5.33 -4.77 -13.08
CA ILE A 60 -6.01 -3.47 -13.09
C ILE A 60 -7.35 -3.48 -13.83
N PRO A 61 -7.47 -3.99 -15.09
CA PRO A 61 -8.77 -4.01 -15.77
C PRO A 61 -9.82 -4.83 -15.04
N GLU A 62 -9.41 -5.91 -14.36
CA GLU A 62 -10.32 -6.80 -13.65
C GLU A 62 -10.90 -6.15 -12.39
N PHE A 63 -10.04 -5.55 -11.54
CA PHE A 63 -10.57 -4.88 -10.35
C PHE A 63 -11.43 -3.66 -10.72
N ILE A 64 -11.05 -2.92 -11.78
CA ILE A 64 -11.85 -1.78 -12.25
C ILE A 64 -13.21 -2.24 -12.80
N ALA A 65 -13.28 -3.39 -13.48
CA ALA A 65 -14.54 -3.97 -13.90
C ALA A 65 -15.46 -4.22 -12.69
N LYS A 66 -14.92 -4.80 -11.61
CA LYS A 66 -15.68 -5.05 -10.39
C LYS A 66 -16.14 -3.76 -9.70
N VAL A 67 -15.30 -2.72 -9.70
CA VAL A 67 -15.73 -1.38 -9.24
C VAL A 67 -16.90 -0.87 -10.07
N GLY A 68 -16.84 -1.00 -11.41
CA GLY A 68 -17.92 -0.59 -12.31
C GLY A 68 -19.23 -1.36 -12.12
N GLU A 69 -19.15 -2.59 -11.62
CA GLU A 69 -20.29 -3.45 -11.26
C GLU A 69 -20.84 -3.16 -9.86
N GLY A 70 -20.15 -2.38 -9.04
CA GLY A 70 -20.46 -2.14 -7.62
C GLY A 70 -20.04 -3.28 -6.69
N ASP A 71 -19.28 -4.26 -7.18
CA ASP A 71 -18.75 -5.38 -6.39
C ASP A 71 -17.37 -5.02 -5.83
N PHE A 72 -17.36 -4.11 -4.86
CA PHE A 72 -16.12 -3.57 -4.28
C PHE A 72 -15.35 -4.61 -3.45
N LYS A 73 -16.05 -5.63 -2.91
CA LYS A 73 -15.41 -6.74 -2.23
C LYS A 73 -14.56 -7.56 -3.20
N ALA A 74 -15.13 -7.99 -4.32
CA ALA A 74 -14.37 -8.72 -5.35
C ALA A 74 -13.23 -7.87 -5.93
N ALA A 75 -13.43 -6.56 -6.09
CA ALA A 75 -12.37 -5.65 -6.50
C ALA A 75 -11.19 -5.66 -5.50
N TYR A 76 -11.47 -5.63 -4.20
CA TYR A 76 -10.46 -5.72 -3.15
C TYR A 76 -9.69 -7.06 -3.19
N GLU A 77 -10.39 -8.17 -3.35
CA GLU A 77 -9.79 -9.51 -3.46
C GLU A 77 -8.84 -9.62 -4.67
N ILE A 78 -9.23 -9.01 -5.80
CA ILE A 78 -8.37 -8.95 -6.99
C ILE A 78 -7.10 -8.14 -6.71
N ILE A 79 -7.20 -6.96 -6.10
CA ILE A 79 -6.04 -6.12 -5.77
C ILE A 79 -5.12 -6.86 -4.79
N THR A 80 -5.67 -7.43 -3.73
CA THR A 80 -4.90 -8.07 -2.64
C THR A 80 -4.30 -9.42 -3.03
N SER A 81 -4.65 -9.96 -4.20
CA SER A 81 -4.00 -11.15 -4.74
C SER A 81 -2.52 -10.94 -5.06
N THR A 82 -2.10 -9.71 -5.33
CA THR A 82 -0.70 -9.36 -5.64
C THR A 82 -0.17 -8.15 -4.87
N ASN A 83 -1.04 -7.30 -4.33
CA ASN A 83 -0.68 -6.11 -3.55
C ASN A 83 -1.09 -6.29 -2.09
N ALA A 84 -0.13 -6.43 -1.20
CA ALA A 84 -0.38 -6.64 0.22
C ALA A 84 -0.89 -5.37 0.96
N LEU A 85 -0.67 -4.17 0.41
CA LEU A 85 -0.87 -2.89 1.10
C LEU A 85 -1.68 -1.88 0.25
N PRO A 86 -2.89 -2.22 -0.22
CA PRO A 86 -3.64 -1.37 -1.16
C PRO A 86 -4.08 -0.03 -0.57
N ALA A 87 -4.36 0.04 0.73
CA ALA A 87 -4.71 1.29 1.39
C ALA A 87 -3.55 2.30 1.41
N LEU A 88 -2.31 1.80 1.39
CA LEU A 88 -1.09 2.60 1.36
C LEU A 88 -0.73 2.96 -0.09
N SER A 89 -0.60 1.97 -0.98
CA SER A 89 -0.22 2.18 -2.39
C SER A 89 -1.20 3.07 -3.14
N GLY A 90 -2.50 2.94 -2.93
CA GLY A 90 -3.51 3.82 -3.52
C GLY A 90 -3.36 5.31 -3.13
N ARG A 91 -2.62 5.59 -2.02
CA ARG A 91 -2.32 6.95 -1.57
C ARG A 91 -0.93 7.46 -1.96
N VAL A 92 0.07 6.59 -1.97
CA VAL A 92 1.47 7.03 -2.01
C VAL A 92 2.27 6.55 -3.21
N CYS A 93 1.80 5.57 -3.98
CA CYS A 93 2.42 5.22 -5.25
C CYS A 93 2.44 6.43 -6.19
N PRO A 94 3.53 6.66 -6.96
CA PRO A 94 3.57 7.66 -8.01
C PRO A 94 2.89 7.10 -9.28
N GLN A 95 1.57 6.90 -9.22
CA GLN A 95 0.78 6.26 -10.29
C GLN A 95 0.97 6.95 -11.64
N GLU A 96 1.16 8.28 -11.62
CA GLU A 96 1.37 9.12 -12.81
C GLU A 96 2.60 8.70 -13.63
N THR A 97 3.59 8.09 -12.99
CA THR A 97 4.81 7.59 -13.65
C THR A 97 4.84 6.07 -13.79
N GLN A 98 3.87 5.38 -13.21
CA GLN A 98 3.73 3.92 -13.21
C GLN A 98 2.53 3.47 -14.06
N CYS A 99 1.50 2.88 -13.42
CA CYS A 99 0.36 2.30 -14.10
C CYS A 99 -0.44 3.31 -14.94
N GLU A 100 -0.68 4.52 -14.43
CA GLU A 100 -1.45 5.54 -15.15
C GLU A 100 -0.71 6.08 -16.37
N SER A 101 0.64 6.20 -16.32
CA SER A 101 1.44 6.60 -17.48
C SER A 101 1.31 5.67 -18.68
N LYS A 102 0.95 4.40 -18.43
CA LYS A 102 0.77 3.37 -19.45
C LYS A 102 -0.68 3.20 -19.90
N CYS A 103 -1.60 3.96 -19.31
CA CYS A 103 -3.01 3.87 -19.66
C CYS A 103 -3.27 4.45 -21.05
N VAL A 104 -3.91 3.66 -21.93
CA VAL A 104 -4.25 4.08 -23.32
C VAL A 104 -5.13 5.33 -23.36
N ARG A 105 -5.96 5.55 -22.34
CA ARG A 105 -6.77 6.78 -22.22
C ARG A 105 -5.92 8.04 -22.15
N GLY A 106 -4.71 7.94 -21.61
CA GLY A 106 -3.76 9.05 -21.52
C GLY A 106 -3.24 9.57 -22.87
N ILE A 107 -3.48 8.85 -23.98
CA ILE A 107 -3.04 9.30 -25.33
C ILE A 107 -3.88 10.49 -25.84
N LYS A 108 -5.18 10.53 -25.55
CA LYS A 108 -6.11 11.55 -26.05
C LYS A 108 -6.73 12.41 -24.94
N GLY A 109 -6.46 12.10 -23.69
CA GLY A 109 -7.02 12.77 -22.53
C GLY A 109 -6.26 12.39 -21.29
N GLU A 110 -6.94 12.36 -20.13
CA GLU A 110 -6.35 11.87 -18.89
C GLU A 110 -6.50 10.34 -18.79
N PRO A 111 -5.48 9.63 -18.25
CA PRO A 111 -5.58 8.21 -17.95
C PRO A 111 -6.73 7.95 -16.96
N VAL A 112 -7.16 6.70 -16.85
CA VAL A 112 -8.06 6.30 -15.77
C VAL A 112 -7.36 6.53 -14.44
N ALA A 113 -8.09 7.04 -13.45
CA ALA A 113 -7.57 7.32 -12.10
C ALA A 113 -7.38 6.02 -11.30
N ILE A 114 -6.42 5.18 -11.73
CA ILE A 114 -6.20 3.82 -11.20
C ILE A 114 -5.89 3.86 -9.71
N GLY A 115 -4.98 4.74 -9.27
CA GLY A 115 -4.63 4.85 -7.87
C GLY A 115 -5.77 5.36 -6.99
N ARG A 116 -6.62 6.27 -7.51
CA ARG A 116 -7.82 6.75 -6.79
C ARG A 116 -8.84 5.63 -6.60
N LEU A 117 -9.02 4.78 -7.62
CA LEU A 117 -9.89 3.60 -7.54
C LEU A 117 -9.34 2.54 -6.59
N GLU A 118 -8.03 2.29 -6.61
CA GLU A 118 -7.37 1.38 -5.67
C GLU A 118 -7.54 1.85 -4.22
N ARG A 119 -7.31 3.15 -3.97
CA ARG A 119 -7.56 3.77 -2.67
C ARG A 119 -9.03 3.60 -2.24
N PHE A 120 -9.97 3.92 -3.13
CA PHE A 120 -11.40 3.80 -2.85
C PHE A 120 -11.76 2.38 -2.41
N VAL A 121 -11.34 1.38 -3.17
CA VAL A 121 -11.62 -0.03 -2.87
C VAL A 121 -11.05 -0.43 -1.50
N ALA A 122 -9.83 -0.01 -1.19
CA ALA A 122 -9.19 -0.32 0.09
C ALA A 122 -9.88 0.39 1.27
N ASP A 123 -10.29 1.63 1.10
CA ASP A 123 -11.01 2.40 2.12
C ASP A 123 -12.40 1.82 2.33
N TRP A 124 -13.14 1.53 1.26
CA TRP A 124 -14.45 0.91 1.34
C TRP A 124 -14.40 -0.43 2.08
N TYR A 125 -13.42 -1.30 1.75
CA TYR A 125 -13.26 -2.58 2.44
C TYR A 125 -12.99 -2.41 3.93
N ARG A 126 -12.11 -1.47 4.30
CA ARG A 126 -11.79 -1.16 5.70
C ARG A 126 -13.01 -0.64 6.47
N GLU A 127 -13.87 0.16 5.83
CA GLU A 127 -15.01 0.81 6.49
C GLU A 127 -16.24 -0.12 6.59
N ASN A 128 -16.44 -0.99 5.62
CA ASN A 128 -17.66 -1.80 5.53
C ASN A 128 -17.45 -3.26 5.98
N ILE A 129 -16.25 -3.81 5.83
CA ILE A 129 -15.98 -5.23 6.13
C ILE A 129 -14.95 -5.34 7.25
N ASN A 130 -13.80 -4.71 7.09
CA ASN A 130 -12.64 -4.71 8.01
C ASN A 130 -12.33 -6.09 8.59
N ALA A 131 -12.45 -7.14 7.78
CA ALA A 131 -12.15 -8.49 8.24
C ALA A 131 -10.66 -8.62 8.53
N MET A 132 -10.35 -9.14 9.71
CA MET A 132 -9.00 -9.55 10.03
C MET A 132 -8.70 -10.84 9.28
N PRO A 133 -7.52 -10.93 8.61
CA PRO A 133 -7.15 -12.15 7.91
C PRO A 133 -6.95 -13.31 8.89
N GLU A 134 -7.38 -14.49 8.47
CA GLU A 134 -7.17 -15.70 9.27
C GLU A 134 -5.71 -16.13 9.26
N LYS A 135 -5.27 -16.66 10.41
CA LYS A 135 -3.94 -17.24 10.53
C LYS A 135 -3.90 -18.59 9.80
N VAL A 136 -2.97 -18.72 8.87
CA VAL A 136 -2.71 -19.97 8.17
C VAL A 136 -1.96 -20.95 9.11
N PRO A 137 -2.20 -22.26 9.04
CA PRO A 137 -1.42 -23.24 9.80
C PRO A 137 0.08 -23.13 9.54
N SER A 138 0.88 -23.19 10.61
CA SER A 138 2.33 -23.06 10.50
C SER A 138 2.95 -24.25 9.78
N ASN A 139 3.94 -23.98 8.93
CA ASN A 139 4.81 -25.00 8.33
C ASN A 139 6.06 -25.31 9.17
N GLY A 140 6.20 -24.69 10.36
CA GLY A 140 7.31 -24.87 11.28
C GLY A 140 8.60 -24.15 10.89
N ILE A 141 8.60 -23.34 9.82
CA ILE A 141 9.80 -22.62 9.36
C ILE A 141 9.74 -21.16 9.80
N GLN A 142 10.75 -20.74 10.55
CA GLN A 142 10.89 -19.36 11.05
C GLN A 142 11.66 -18.49 10.07
N VAL A 143 11.14 -17.29 9.78
CA VAL A 143 11.79 -16.28 8.93
C VAL A 143 11.86 -14.95 9.66
N ALA A 144 13.04 -14.34 9.66
CA ALA A 144 13.25 -12.99 10.17
C ALA A 144 13.11 -11.95 9.06
N VAL A 145 12.45 -10.84 9.36
CA VAL A 145 12.33 -9.67 8.49
C VAL A 145 12.90 -8.46 9.24
N VAL A 146 13.96 -7.87 8.71
CA VAL A 146 14.61 -6.69 9.28
C VAL A 146 14.06 -5.43 8.63
N GLY A 147 13.35 -4.62 9.41
CA GLY A 147 12.67 -3.40 8.99
C GLY A 147 11.18 -3.63 8.70
N SER A 148 10.35 -2.73 9.21
CA SER A 148 8.89 -2.72 9.06
C SER A 148 8.39 -1.69 8.05
N GLY A 149 9.26 -1.21 7.15
CA GLY A 149 8.85 -0.38 6.02
C GLY A 149 7.99 -1.18 5.01
N PRO A 150 7.53 -0.55 3.91
CA PRO A 150 6.64 -1.20 2.94
C PRO A 150 7.19 -2.53 2.40
N ALA A 151 8.50 -2.64 2.19
CA ALA A 151 9.14 -3.88 1.72
C ALA A 151 9.05 -4.99 2.77
N GLY A 152 9.37 -4.68 4.04
CA GLY A 152 9.30 -5.66 5.14
C GLY A 152 7.87 -6.10 5.44
N LEU A 153 6.91 -5.17 5.50
CA LEU A 153 5.49 -5.49 5.72
C LEU A 153 4.92 -6.37 4.60
N THR A 154 5.27 -6.09 3.33
CA THR A 154 4.85 -6.91 2.18
C THR A 154 5.45 -8.31 2.27
N CYS A 155 6.76 -8.42 2.50
CA CYS A 155 7.45 -9.70 2.66
C CYS A 155 6.84 -10.52 3.81
N ALA A 156 6.59 -9.89 4.95
CA ALA A 156 5.99 -10.54 6.11
C ALA A 156 4.58 -11.07 5.80
N SER A 157 3.74 -10.26 5.13
CA SER A 157 2.40 -10.68 4.72
C SER A 157 2.41 -11.89 3.79
N ASP A 158 3.25 -11.84 2.76
CA ASP A 158 3.31 -12.91 1.76
C ASP A 158 3.86 -14.21 2.33
N LEU A 159 4.81 -14.14 3.26
CA LEU A 159 5.33 -15.30 3.96
C LEU A 159 4.30 -15.88 4.95
N ALA A 160 3.61 -15.03 5.71
CA ALA A 160 2.58 -15.46 6.65
C ALA A 160 1.43 -16.20 5.93
N LYS A 161 0.99 -15.71 4.76
CA LYS A 161 -0.01 -16.38 3.91
C LYS A 161 0.43 -17.78 3.44
N LYS A 162 1.73 -18.06 3.43
CA LYS A 162 2.31 -19.38 3.09
C LYS A 162 2.61 -20.24 4.30
N GLY A 163 2.21 -19.82 5.49
CA GLY A 163 2.36 -20.57 6.73
C GLY A 163 3.73 -20.44 7.40
N TYR A 164 4.61 -19.55 6.96
CA TYR A 164 5.87 -19.27 7.65
C TYR A 164 5.63 -18.54 8.98
N GLU A 165 6.44 -18.85 9.98
CA GLU A 165 6.48 -18.13 11.26
C GLU A 165 7.37 -16.88 11.12
N VAL A 166 6.74 -15.74 10.91
CA VAL A 166 7.45 -14.50 10.60
C VAL A 166 7.64 -13.65 11.84
N SER A 167 8.86 -13.17 12.05
CA SER A 167 9.20 -12.15 13.04
C SER A 167 9.79 -10.92 12.35
N VAL A 168 9.15 -9.76 12.52
CA VAL A 168 9.61 -8.47 12.00
C VAL A 168 10.36 -7.74 13.10
N PHE A 169 11.60 -7.35 12.83
CA PHE A 169 12.47 -6.59 13.71
C PHE A 169 12.53 -5.13 13.22
N GLU A 170 11.99 -4.21 13.99
CA GLU A 170 11.95 -2.79 13.67
C GLU A 170 12.87 -2.01 14.61
N ALA A 171 13.74 -1.20 14.05
CA ALA A 171 14.70 -0.40 14.83
C ALA A 171 14.02 0.70 15.66
N LEU A 172 12.92 1.27 15.14
CA LEU A 172 12.20 2.38 15.76
C LEU A 172 11.09 1.88 16.68
N HIS A 173 10.48 2.81 17.43
CA HIS A 173 9.45 2.49 18.43
C HIS A 173 8.04 2.25 17.83
N THR A 174 7.85 2.57 16.54
CA THR A 174 6.59 2.32 15.81
C THR A 174 6.87 1.63 14.50
N ALA A 175 6.11 0.59 14.19
CA ALA A 175 6.22 -0.11 12.90
C ALA A 175 5.68 0.73 11.74
N GLY A 176 6.27 0.58 10.56
CA GLY A 176 5.84 1.26 9.34
C GLY A 176 6.96 2.00 8.59
N GLY A 177 8.13 2.21 9.22
CA GLY A 177 9.27 2.86 8.58
C GLY A 177 8.89 4.22 7.98
N VAL A 178 9.25 4.46 6.70
CA VAL A 178 8.96 5.72 6.00
C VAL A 178 7.46 6.06 5.95
N LEU A 179 6.58 5.09 6.02
CA LEU A 179 5.12 5.31 6.03
C LEU A 179 4.67 6.09 7.27
N VAL A 180 5.37 5.89 8.40
CA VAL A 180 5.08 6.57 9.66
C VAL A 180 5.98 7.78 9.85
N TYR A 181 7.28 7.63 9.64
CA TYR A 181 8.28 8.65 9.99
C TYR A 181 8.61 9.62 8.86
N GLY A 182 8.30 9.27 7.60
CA GLY A 182 8.65 10.09 6.43
C GLY A 182 7.46 10.79 5.78
N ILE A 183 6.33 10.09 5.61
CA ILE A 183 5.17 10.64 4.89
C ILE A 183 4.30 11.45 5.86
N PRO A 184 3.94 12.71 5.54
CA PRO A 184 3.10 13.53 6.41
C PRO A 184 1.70 12.95 6.66
N GLU A 185 1.13 13.25 7.84
CA GLU A 185 -0.19 12.81 8.27
C GLU A 185 -1.30 13.18 7.26
N PHE A 186 -1.22 14.40 6.72
CA PHE A 186 -2.21 14.92 5.76
C PHE A 186 -2.18 14.22 4.39
N ARG A 187 -1.16 13.40 4.10
CA ARG A 187 -1.07 12.55 2.91
C ARG A 187 -1.34 11.08 3.21
N LEU A 188 -0.85 10.59 4.33
CA LEU A 188 -1.04 9.21 4.79
C LEU A 188 -1.32 9.20 6.30
N PRO A 189 -2.59 9.11 6.70
CA PRO A 189 -2.95 8.99 8.11
C PRO A 189 -2.32 7.77 8.78
N LYS A 190 -1.70 7.96 9.94
CA LYS A 190 -0.97 6.88 10.62
C LYS A 190 -1.88 5.77 11.11
N ALA A 191 -3.14 6.07 11.36
CA ALA A 191 -4.15 5.06 11.70
C ALA A 191 -4.32 4.00 10.59
N ILE A 192 -4.15 4.37 9.32
CA ILE A 192 -4.19 3.43 8.19
C ILE A 192 -3.00 2.48 8.26
N VAL A 193 -1.80 3.01 8.52
CA VAL A 193 -0.58 2.19 8.67
C VAL A 193 -0.71 1.23 9.85
N ALA A 194 -1.20 1.72 10.99
CA ALA A 194 -1.44 0.90 12.18
C ALA A 194 -2.44 -0.24 11.90
N ASN A 195 -3.50 0.02 11.14
CA ASN A 195 -4.47 -1.01 10.74
C ASN A 195 -3.81 -2.10 9.89
N GLU A 196 -2.95 -1.75 8.93
CA GLU A 196 -2.23 -2.74 8.12
C GLU A 196 -1.26 -3.57 8.97
N VAL A 197 -0.58 -2.97 9.95
CA VAL A 197 0.27 -3.70 10.91
C VAL A 197 -0.57 -4.67 11.75
N SER A 198 -1.72 -4.22 12.25
CA SER A 198 -2.63 -5.09 13.04
C SER A 198 -3.16 -6.29 12.23
N LYS A 199 -3.40 -6.11 10.92
CA LYS A 199 -3.76 -7.23 10.04
C LYS A 199 -2.63 -8.26 9.94
N LEU A 200 -1.38 -7.82 9.89
CA LEU A 200 -0.22 -8.73 9.90
C LEU A 200 -0.10 -9.50 11.22
N GLU A 201 -0.30 -8.82 12.34
CA GLU A 201 -0.30 -9.46 13.66
C GLU A 201 -1.43 -10.49 13.78
N ALA A 202 -2.60 -10.22 13.23
CA ALA A 202 -3.70 -11.18 13.15
C ALA A 202 -3.35 -12.44 12.32
N GLN A 203 -2.51 -12.29 11.27
CA GLN A 203 -1.95 -13.43 10.53
C GLN A 203 -0.92 -14.25 11.33
N GLY A 204 -0.55 -13.80 12.52
CA GLY A 204 0.44 -14.44 13.39
C GLY A 204 1.86 -13.94 13.22
N VAL A 205 2.07 -12.85 12.48
CA VAL A 205 3.38 -12.16 12.39
C VAL A 205 3.68 -11.51 13.73
N LYS A 206 4.90 -11.72 14.24
CA LYS A 206 5.39 -11.06 15.45
C LYS A 206 6.12 -9.77 15.05
N VAL A 207 5.64 -8.61 15.52
CA VAL A 207 6.31 -7.33 15.27
C VAL A 207 7.03 -6.87 16.54
N MET A 208 8.34 -6.79 16.47
CA MET A 208 9.20 -6.39 17.58
C MET A 208 9.86 -5.06 17.27
N THR A 209 9.48 -4.03 17.99
CA THR A 209 10.03 -2.67 17.88
C THR A 209 11.24 -2.48 18.80
N ASN A 210 12.00 -1.41 18.58
CA ASN A 210 13.24 -1.08 19.31
C ASN A 210 14.34 -2.16 19.15
N MET A 211 14.33 -2.89 18.04
CA MET A 211 15.25 -3.98 17.72
C MET A 211 16.18 -3.59 16.57
N VAL A 212 17.31 -2.99 16.90
CA VAL A 212 18.33 -2.57 15.91
C VAL A 212 19.20 -3.78 15.56
N ILE A 213 18.86 -4.47 14.46
CA ILE A 213 19.65 -5.60 13.98
C ILE A 213 21.03 -5.10 13.50
N GLY A 214 22.08 -5.80 13.92
CA GLY A 214 23.47 -5.38 13.80
C GLY A 214 24.01 -4.64 15.05
N ARG A 215 23.12 -4.38 16.05
CA ARG A 215 23.51 -3.78 17.35
C ARG A 215 22.97 -4.60 18.52
N VAL A 216 21.69 -4.89 18.55
CA VAL A 216 21.03 -5.69 19.60
C VAL A 216 21.22 -7.19 19.33
N LEU A 217 21.04 -7.58 18.08
CA LEU A 217 21.27 -8.93 17.54
C LEU A 217 22.00 -8.80 16.20
N THR A 218 22.91 -9.69 15.93
CA THR A 218 23.55 -9.87 14.64
C THR A 218 22.70 -10.77 13.72
N ILE A 219 23.01 -10.82 12.45
CA ILE A 219 22.38 -11.76 11.50
C ILE A 219 22.71 -13.22 11.87
N ASP A 220 23.94 -13.49 12.32
CA ASP A 220 24.40 -14.83 12.71
C ASP A 220 23.61 -15.31 13.95
N GLU A 221 23.43 -14.45 14.96
CA GLU A 221 22.60 -14.77 16.12
C GLU A 221 21.15 -15.05 15.75
N LEU A 222 20.57 -14.38 14.74
CA LEU A 222 19.23 -14.74 14.23
C LEU A 222 19.20 -16.17 13.68
N PHE A 223 20.23 -16.58 12.94
CA PHE A 223 20.33 -17.98 12.47
C PHE A 223 20.51 -18.98 13.64
N GLU A 224 21.31 -18.64 14.64
CA GLU A 224 21.47 -19.45 15.87
C GLU A 224 20.16 -19.57 16.66
N MET A 225 19.31 -18.53 16.66
CA MET A 225 17.95 -18.56 17.23
C MET A 225 16.96 -19.46 16.47
N GLY A 226 17.38 -20.00 15.32
CA GLY A 226 16.59 -20.96 14.55
C GLY A 226 15.91 -20.39 13.30
N PHE A 227 16.03 -19.10 13.00
CA PHE A 227 15.53 -18.55 11.76
C PHE A 227 16.27 -19.19 10.58
N LYS A 228 15.50 -19.58 9.54
CA LYS A 228 16.04 -20.26 8.35
C LYS A 228 16.37 -19.30 7.21
N ALA A 229 15.84 -18.09 7.25
CA ALA A 229 16.13 -17.01 6.32
C ALA A 229 15.96 -15.65 7.01
N VAL A 230 16.69 -14.66 6.50
CA VAL A 230 16.61 -13.28 6.95
C VAL A 230 16.39 -12.40 5.71
N PHE A 231 15.28 -11.66 5.69
CA PHE A 231 15.04 -10.61 4.70
C PHE A 231 15.48 -9.27 5.27
N VAL A 232 16.31 -8.53 4.54
CA VAL A 232 16.79 -7.20 4.95
C VAL A 232 16.08 -6.12 4.14
N GLY A 233 15.18 -5.39 4.81
CA GLY A 233 14.38 -4.29 4.26
C GLY A 233 14.54 -3.01 5.08
N SER A 234 15.77 -2.68 5.48
CA SER A 234 16.09 -1.56 6.40
C SER A 234 15.88 -0.16 5.82
N GLY A 235 15.56 -0.04 4.53
CA GLY A 235 15.32 1.22 3.85
C GLY A 235 16.60 2.02 3.55
N ALA A 236 16.44 3.22 3.00
CA ALA A 236 17.51 4.16 2.66
C ALA A 236 17.76 5.10 3.86
N GLY A 237 18.38 4.58 4.92
CA GLY A 237 18.61 5.32 6.18
C GLY A 237 19.66 6.43 6.10
N LEU A 238 20.47 6.49 5.02
CA LEU A 238 21.43 7.58 4.80
C LEU A 238 20.71 8.79 4.20
N PRO A 239 20.66 9.93 4.91
CA PRO A 239 20.01 11.13 4.40
C PRO A 239 20.80 11.72 3.23
N MET A 240 20.10 12.12 2.17
CA MET A 240 20.66 12.99 1.15
C MET A 240 20.53 14.44 1.61
N PHE A 241 21.66 15.10 1.84
CA PHE A 241 21.68 16.52 2.21
C PHE A 241 21.31 17.38 0.99
N MET A 242 20.41 18.34 1.17
CA MET A 242 19.97 19.25 0.11
C MET A 242 21.02 20.32 -0.26
N ASN A 243 22.18 20.34 0.41
CA ASN A 243 23.26 21.33 0.20
C ASN A 243 22.80 22.79 0.28
N ILE A 244 21.78 23.08 1.07
CA ILE A 244 21.34 24.44 1.35
C ILE A 244 22.09 24.98 2.57
N PRO A 245 22.53 26.27 2.59
CA PRO A 245 23.18 26.85 3.75
C PRO A 245 22.29 26.76 4.99
N ALA A 246 22.81 26.18 6.09
CA ALA A 246 22.14 26.29 7.36
C ALA A 246 22.16 27.78 7.78
N ARG A 247 21.00 28.32 8.13
CA ARG A 247 20.98 29.56 8.89
C ARG A 247 21.37 29.22 10.33
N ALA A 248 22.47 29.80 10.78
CA ALA A 248 22.92 29.74 12.17
C ALA A 248 21.90 30.43 13.08
#